data_cce14a782297f787078c60b836932c72
#
_entry.id   cce14a782297f787078c60b836932c72
#
_cell.length_a   1.000
_cell.length_b   1.000
_cell.length_c   1.000
_cell.angle_alpha   90.00
_cell.angle_beta   90.00
_cell.angle_gamma   90.00
#
_symmetry.space_group_name_H-M   'P 1'
#
loop_
_entity.id
_entity.type
_entity.pdbx_description
1 polymer ?
#
loop_
_entity_poly.entity_id
_entity_poly.type
_entity_poly.pdbx_seq_one_letter_code
_entity_poly.pdbx_strand_id
1 'polypeptide(L)'
;RGLGDVYKRQDQIGRDVFSRLLYAIRISLLVGILATVISTVIGVVLGLIAGYFGGVADMLLMRFTDMVMSFPYILLVLVAAAIFKPGLWSIILILGFVDWPGVARLVRGNVLSLRETNFVKGNVVAGMPLRHILFSEILPNTVAPILVYATSVMAISMLDEAALSFLGMGVQPPMASLGNMLNGAQSITVLTSQPWLWLPPGIMIVVLVVSINFVGDALRDAFDPSGGRR
;
A
#
# COMPACT_ATOMS: atom_id res chain seq x y z
N ARG A 1 33.18 -17.53 23.97
CA ARG A 1 32.36 -16.43 23.40
C ARG A 1 31.93 -15.55 24.54
N GLY A 2 32.40 -14.29 24.59
CA GLY A 2 32.25 -13.40 25.73
C GLY A 2 30.81 -12.94 25.92
N LEU A 3 30.43 -12.70 27.18
CA LEU A 3 29.11 -12.19 27.58
C LEU A 3 28.70 -10.92 26.77
N GLY A 4 29.67 -10.11 26.34
CA GLY A 4 29.42 -8.90 25.51
C GLY A 4 28.78 -9.16 24.14
N ASP A 5 28.95 -10.35 23.54
CA ASP A 5 28.31 -10.68 22.25
C ASP A 5 26.85 -11.09 22.40
N VAL A 6 26.46 -11.58 23.58
CA VAL A 6 25.06 -11.94 23.87
C VAL A 6 24.21 -10.70 24.04
N TYR A 7 24.72 -9.67 24.72
CA TYR A 7 23.97 -8.40 24.91
C TYR A 7 23.74 -7.64 23.60
N LYS A 8 24.65 -7.74 22.63
CA LYS A 8 24.51 -7.11 21.30
C LYS A 8 23.44 -7.75 20.41
N ARG A 9 22.85 -8.88 20.82
CA ARG A 9 21.78 -9.58 20.11
C ARG A 9 20.43 -9.44 20.77
N GLN A 10 20.35 -8.80 21.94
CA GLN A 10 19.12 -8.67 22.72
C GLN A 10 18.64 -7.23 22.77
N ASP A 11 17.32 -7.09 22.86
CA ASP A 11 16.68 -5.80 23.15
C ASP A 11 16.74 -5.52 24.67
N GLN A 12 16.19 -4.37 25.09
CA GLN A 12 16.19 -3.93 26.48
C GLN A 12 15.46 -4.89 27.45
N ILE A 13 14.66 -5.81 26.93
CA ILE A 13 13.87 -6.79 27.68
C ILE A 13 14.45 -8.22 27.51
N GLY A 14 15.63 -8.34 26.92
CA GLY A 14 16.32 -9.62 26.74
C GLY A 14 15.81 -10.47 25.57
N ARG A 15 14.99 -9.93 24.65
CA ARG A 15 14.49 -10.64 23.47
C ARG A 15 15.50 -10.61 22.34
N ASP A 16 15.63 -11.69 21.57
CA ASP A 16 16.52 -11.77 20.42
C ASP A 16 16.04 -10.85 19.29
N VAL A 17 16.91 -9.90 18.91
CA VAL A 17 16.62 -8.87 17.90
C VAL A 17 16.47 -9.48 16.51
N PHE A 18 17.28 -10.50 16.18
CA PHE A 18 17.22 -11.12 14.86
C PHE A 18 15.91 -11.90 14.65
N SER A 19 15.51 -12.70 15.62
CA SER A 19 14.21 -13.39 15.56
C SER A 19 13.05 -12.40 15.45
N ARG A 20 13.09 -11.31 16.20
CA ARG A 20 12.09 -10.24 16.11
C ARG A 20 12.08 -9.58 14.75
N LEU A 21 13.24 -9.35 14.13
CA LEU A 21 13.35 -8.77 12.79
C LEU A 21 12.64 -9.63 11.74
N LEU A 22 12.84 -10.97 11.79
CA LEU A 22 12.16 -11.88 10.85
C LEU A 22 10.63 -11.85 11.00
N TYR A 23 10.13 -11.83 12.25
CA TYR A 23 8.71 -11.69 12.50
C TYR A 23 8.18 -10.31 12.10
N ALA A 24 8.97 -9.26 12.32
CA ALA A 24 8.62 -7.89 11.95
C ALA A 24 8.46 -7.73 10.42
N ILE A 25 9.34 -8.32 9.62
CA ILE A 25 9.23 -8.35 8.16
C ILE A 25 7.88 -8.93 7.74
N ARG A 26 7.50 -10.07 8.32
CA ARG A 26 6.22 -10.73 8.01
C ARG A 26 5.02 -9.83 8.32
N ILE A 27 5.03 -9.15 9.46
CA ILE A 27 3.92 -8.27 9.87
C ILE A 27 3.85 -7.03 8.97
N SER A 28 4.97 -6.34 8.72
CA SER A 28 4.99 -5.17 7.85
C SER A 28 4.60 -5.51 6.40
N LEU A 29 5.04 -6.66 5.85
CA LEU A 29 4.57 -7.14 4.55
C LEU A 29 3.08 -7.43 4.53
N LEU A 30 2.55 -8.07 5.58
CA LEU A 30 1.13 -8.38 5.68
C LEU A 30 0.29 -7.10 5.71
N VAL A 31 0.71 -6.07 6.45
CA VAL A 31 0.04 -4.75 6.45
C VAL A 31 0.07 -4.15 5.05
N GLY A 32 1.24 -4.08 4.41
CA GLY A 32 1.38 -3.52 3.06
C GLY A 32 0.48 -4.23 2.04
N ILE A 33 0.48 -5.57 2.03
CA ILE A 33 -0.34 -6.36 1.11
C ILE A 33 -1.83 -6.13 1.36
N LEU A 34 -2.30 -6.30 2.60
CA LEU A 34 -3.74 -6.24 2.90
C LEU A 34 -4.29 -4.81 2.73
N ALA A 35 -3.55 -3.78 3.14
CA ALA A 35 -3.95 -2.40 2.90
C ALA A 35 -4.06 -2.11 1.41
N THR A 36 -3.07 -2.54 0.61
CA THR A 36 -3.08 -2.38 -0.85
C THR A 36 -4.25 -3.13 -1.50
N VAL A 37 -4.55 -4.35 -1.08
CA VAL A 37 -5.71 -5.10 -1.61
C VAL A 37 -7.00 -4.36 -1.33
N ILE A 38 -7.21 -3.87 -0.10
CA ILE A 38 -8.42 -3.12 0.26
C ILE A 38 -8.53 -1.84 -0.58
N SER A 39 -7.48 -1.02 -0.62
CA SER A 39 -7.50 0.24 -1.37
C SER A 39 -7.67 0.02 -2.87
N THR A 40 -7.04 -1.03 -3.43
CA THR A 40 -7.17 -1.39 -4.84
C THR A 40 -8.59 -1.85 -5.17
N VAL A 41 -9.19 -2.71 -4.36
CA VAL A 41 -10.58 -3.17 -4.59
C VAL A 41 -11.54 -1.99 -4.56
N ILE A 42 -11.46 -1.12 -3.54
CA ILE A 42 -12.30 0.08 -3.44
C ILE A 42 -12.07 1.00 -4.65
N GLY A 43 -10.82 1.30 -4.98
CA GLY A 43 -10.47 2.18 -6.09
C GLY A 43 -10.90 1.64 -7.45
N VAL A 44 -10.74 0.33 -7.68
CA VAL A 44 -11.20 -0.32 -8.92
C VAL A 44 -12.72 -0.21 -9.07
N VAL A 45 -13.48 -0.54 -8.03
CA VAL A 45 -14.94 -0.46 -8.07
C VAL A 45 -15.40 0.97 -8.36
N LEU A 46 -14.90 1.95 -7.61
CA LEU A 46 -15.30 3.35 -7.79
C LEU A 46 -14.82 3.92 -9.12
N GLY A 47 -13.60 3.57 -9.55
CA GLY A 47 -13.05 3.99 -10.84
C GLY A 47 -13.78 3.40 -12.04
N LEU A 48 -14.17 2.12 -11.98
CA LEU A 48 -15.00 1.47 -13.00
C LEU A 48 -16.35 2.15 -13.12
N ILE A 49 -17.04 2.41 -12.00
CA ILE A 49 -18.34 3.08 -11.99
C ILE A 49 -18.21 4.49 -12.57
N ALA A 50 -17.28 5.28 -12.09
CA ALA A 50 -17.08 6.66 -12.55
C ALA A 50 -16.73 6.70 -14.05
N GLY A 51 -15.76 5.90 -14.48
CA GLY A 51 -15.27 5.90 -15.87
C GLY A 51 -16.29 5.37 -16.87
N TYR A 52 -17.03 4.32 -16.52
CA TYR A 52 -18.00 3.72 -17.46
C TYR A 52 -19.29 4.51 -17.58
N PHE A 53 -19.95 4.83 -16.47
CA PHE A 53 -21.24 5.54 -16.52
C PHE A 53 -21.09 7.02 -16.89
N GLY A 54 -20.00 7.66 -16.44
CA GLY A 54 -19.78 9.08 -16.74
C GLY A 54 -20.84 9.99 -16.10
N GLY A 55 -21.00 11.20 -16.65
CA GLY A 55 -22.09 12.12 -16.26
C GLY A 55 -22.12 12.42 -14.75
N VAL A 56 -23.32 12.30 -14.16
CA VAL A 56 -23.55 12.62 -12.74
C VAL A 56 -22.81 11.66 -11.80
N ALA A 57 -22.74 10.37 -12.14
CA ALA A 57 -22.02 9.38 -11.33
C ALA A 57 -20.53 9.69 -11.26
N ASP A 58 -19.91 9.99 -12.40
CA ASP A 58 -18.51 10.41 -12.47
C ASP A 58 -18.28 11.71 -11.69
N MET A 59 -19.12 12.71 -11.91
CA MET A 59 -19.02 14.00 -11.21
C MET A 59 -19.07 13.81 -9.68
N LEU A 60 -20.05 13.07 -9.16
CA LEU A 60 -20.20 12.89 -7.72
C LEU A 60 -19.04 12.08 -7.10
N LEU A 61 -18.65 10.97 -7.75
CA LEU A 61 -17.57 10.13 -7.25
C LEU A 61 -16.23 10.87 -7.29
N MET A 62 -15.95 11.63 -8.36
CA MET A 62 -14.71 12.39 -8.43
C MET A 62 -14.70 13.58 -7.48
N ARG A 63 -15.82 14.25 -7.25
CA ARG A 63 -15.91 15.30 -6.20
C ARG A 63 -15.67 14.74 -4.81
N PHE A 64 -16.20 13.55 -4.52
CA PHE A 64 -15.90 12.87 -3.26
C PHE A 64 -14.42 12.49 -3.16
N THR A 65 -13.84 11.95 -4.23
CA THR A 65 -12.41 11.66 -4.33
C THR A 65 -11.56 12.92 -4.11
N ASP A 66 -11.92 14.03 -4.75
CA ASP A 66 -11.24 15.32 -4.62
C ASP A 66 -11.33 15.86 -3.18
N MET A 67 -12.48 15.70 -2.53
CA MET A 67 -12.68 16.08 -1.14
C MET A 67 -11.74 15.29 -0.22
N VAL A 68 -11.65 13.97 -0.38
CA VAL A 68 -10.73 13.14 0.42
C VAL A 68 -9.28 13.58 0.20
N MET A 69 -8.89 13.82 -1.06
CA MET A 69 -7.52 14.22 -1.41
C MET A 69 -7.19 15.70 -1.08
N SER A 70 -8.18 16.51 -0.71
CA SER A 70 -7.93 17.90 -0.26
C SER A 70 -7.31 17.97 1.13
N PHE A 71 -7.47 16.93 1.93
CA PHE A 71 -6.83 16.83 3.23
C PHE A 71 -5.37 16.37 3.08
N PRO A 72 -4.43 16.95 3.84
CA PRO A 72 -3.07 16.41 3.89
C PRO A 72 -3.11 14.94 4.35
N TYR A 73 -2.63 14.05 3.49
CA TYR A 73 -2.71 12.60 3.66
C TYR A 73 -2.30 12.13 5.06
N ILE A 74 -1.11 12.55 5.52
CA ILE A 74 -0.58 12.14 6.81
C ILE A 74 -1.46 12.58 7.98
N LEU A 75 -2.11 13.74 7.89
CA LEU A 75 -3.02 14.22 8.93
C LEU A 75 -4.29 13.37 8.99
N LEU A 76 -4.83 12.97 7.82
CA LEU A 76 -6.00 12.11 7.75
C LEU A 76 -5.71 10.74 8.39
N VAL A 77 -4.54 10.15 8.08
CA VAL A 77 -4.11 8.88 8.64
C VAL A 77 -3.88 8.99 10.16
N LEU A 78 -3.22 10.06 10.63
CA LEU A 78 -2.99 10.30 12.07
C LEU A 78 -4.29 10.49 12.84
N VAL A 79 -5.24 11.26 12.31
CA VAL A 79 -6.56 11.47 12.92
C VAL A 79 -7.32 10.14 13.00
N ALA A 80 -7.32 9.35 11.92
CA ALA A 80 -7.93 8.03 11.93
C ALA A 80 -7.26 7.12 12.98
N ALA A 81 -5.93 7.09 13.03
CA ALA A 81 -5.18 6.29 14.01
C ALA A 81 -5.42 6.74 15.47
N ALA A 82 -5.73 8.01 15.70
CA ALA A 82 -6.06 8.52 17.03
C ALA A 82 -7.48 8.11 17.49
N ILE A 83 -8.42 7.94 16.55
CA ILE A 83 -9.81 7.53 16.85
C ILE A 83 -9.90 6.03 17.12
N PHE A 84 -9.17 5.22 16.34
CA PHE A 84 -9.18 3.76 16.49
C PHE A 84 -8.13 3.31 17.49
N LYS A 85 -8.41 2.21 18.20
CA LYS A 85 -7.41 1.62 19.10
C LYS A 85 -6.20 1.14 18.28
N PRO A 86 -4.95 1.47 18.72
CA PRO A 86 -3.75 1.01 18.05
C PRO A 86 -3.71 -0.53 17.93
N GLY A 87 -3.37 -1.03 16.75
CA GLY A 87 -3.28 -2.47 16.49
C GLY A 87 -3.15 -2.81 15.02
N LEU A 88 -2.81 -4.08 14.76
CA LEU A 88 -2.56 -4.58 13.42
C LEU A 88 -3.74 -4.36 12.46
N TRP A 89 -4.95 -4.73 12.88
CA TRP A 89 -6.14 -4.62 12.02
C TRP A 89 -6.57 -3.17 11.80
N SER A 90 -6.44 -2.34 12.84
CA SER A 90 -6.77 -0.92 12.73
C SER A 90 -5.91 -0.25 11.67
N ILE A 91 -4.58 -0.50 11.68
CA ILE A 91 -3.68 0.12 10.70
C ILE A 91 -3.94 -0.38 9.29
N ILE A 92 -4.21 -1.68 9.10
CA ILE A 92 -4.57 -2.25 7.79
C ILE A 92 -5.84 -1.57 7.23
N LEU A 93 -6.87 -1.42 8.07
CA LEU A 93 -8.12 -0.80 7.65
C LEU A 93 -7.93 0.70 7.36
N ILE A 94 -7.23 1.43 8.25
CA ILE A 94 -6.98 2.86 8.06
C ILE A 94 -6.28 3.10 6.71
N LEU A 95 -5.14 2.44 6.47
CA LEU A 95 -4.40 2.62 5.23
C LEU A 95 -5.23 2.17 4.02
N GLY A 96 -5.89 1.01 4.11
CA GLY A 96 -6.72 0.50 3.02
C GLY A 96 -7.90 1.42 2.65
N PHE A 97 -8.52 2.08 3.65
CA PHE A 97 -9.63 3.01 3.41
C PHE A 97 -9.18 4.45 3.10
N VAL A 98 -7.91 4.77 3.20
CA VAL A 98 -7.39 6.11 2.87
C VAL A 98 -6.71 6.14 1.50
N ASP A 99 -6.07 5.05 1.04
CA ASP A 99 -5.25 5.01 -0.17
C ASP A 99 -6.02 4.78 -1.48
N TRP A 100 -7.33 4.51 -1.45
CA TRP A 100 -8.13 4.20 -2.64
C TRP A 100 -8.27 5.34 -3.67
N PRO A 101 -8.18 6.65 -3.33
CA PRO A 101 -8.47 7.73 -4.28
C PRO A 101 -7.54 7.74 -5.50
N GLY A 102 -6.25 7.47 -5.30
CA GLY A 102 -5.27 7.37 -6.39
C GLY A 102 -5.59 6.24 -7.36
N VAL A 103 -5.93 5.06 -6.82
CA VAL A 103 -6.36 3.91 -7.62
C VAL A 103 -7.64 4.22 -8.41
N ALA A 104 -8.63 4.86 -7.78
CA ALA A 104 -9.89 5.22 -8.43
C ALA A 104 -9.68 6.15 -9.62
N ARG A 105 -8.81 7.17 -9.49
CA ARG A 105 -8.46 8.07 -10.60
C ARG A 105 -7.74 7.36 -11.73
N LEU A 106 -6.79 6.49 -11.40
CA LEU A 106 -6.07 5.70 -12.38
C LEU A 106 -7.03 4.82 -13.20
N VAL A 107 -7.88 4.05 -12.50
CA VAL A 107 -8.84 3.14 -13.13
C VAL A 107 -9.85 3.92 -13.97
N ARG A 108 -10.40 5.01 -13.43
CA ARG A 108 -11.31 5.90 -14.20
C ARG A 108 -10.67 6.37 -15.50
N GLY A 109 -9.42 6.85 -15.46
CA GLY A 109 -8.69 7.31 -16.66
C GLY A 109 -8.58 6.22 -17.72
N ASN A 110 -8.20 5.01 -17.33
CA ASN A 110 -8.11 3.87 -18.23
C ASN A 110 -9.47 3.46 -18.79
N VAL A 111 -10.50 3.43 -17.95
CA VAL A 111 -11.88 3.08 -18.38
C VAL A 111 -12.43 4.09 -19.36
N LEU A 112 -12.22 5.40 -19.16
CA LEU A 112 -12.63 6.43 -20.11
C LEU A 112 -11.98 6.25 -21.48
N SER A 113 -10.70 5.90 -21.52
CA SER A 113 -9.99 5.61 -22.77
C SER A 113 -10.53 4.35 -23.45
N LEU A 114 -10.70 3.25 -22.70
CA LEU A 114 -11.17 1.98 -23.24
C LEU A 114 -12.61 2.04 -23.71
N ARG A 115 -13.49 2.76 -23.03
CA ARG A 115 -14.90 2.92 -23.41
C ARG A 115 -15.07 3.48 -24.82
N GLU A 116 -14.14 4.32 -25.26
CA GLU A 116 -14.17 4.94 -26.58
C GLU A 116 -13.61 4.04 -27.70
N THR A 117 -13.05 2.87 -27.37
CA THR A 117 -12.49 1.94 -28.34
C THR A 117 -13.57 1.21 -29.14
N ASN A 118 -13.23 0.83 -30.39
CA ASN A 118 -14.18 0.18 -31.29
C ASN A 118 -14.68 -1.17 -30.78
N PHE A 119 -13.84 -1.94 -30.07
CA PHE A 119 -14.26 -3.25 -29.56
C PHE A 119 -15.30 -3.11 -28.43
N VAL A 120 -15.14 -2.14 -27.52
CA VAL A 120 -16.12 -1.87 -26.46
C VAL A 120 -17.43 -1.34 -27.06
N LYS A 121 -17.34 -0.36 -28.00
CA LYS A 121 -18.52 0.17 -28.69
C LYS A 121 -19.25 -0.91 -29.49
N GLY A 122 -18.52 -1.80 -30.15
CA GLY A 122 -19.08 -2.95 -30.86
C GLY A 122 -19.89 -3.89 -29.94
N ASN A 123 -19.38 -4.18 -28.75
CA ASN A 123 -20.09 -5.00 -27.76
C ASN A 123 -21.34 -4.31 -27.21
N VAL A 124 -21.32 -2.98 -27.04
CA VAL A 124 -22.51 -2.20 -26.67
C VAL A 124 -23.57 -2.26 -27.75
N VAL A 125 -23.20 -2.08 -29.03
CA VAL A 125 -24.13 -2.16 -30.19
C VAL A 125 -24.67 -3.57 -30.36
N ALA A 126 -23.88 -4.61 -30.07
CA ALA A 126 -24.32 -6.01 -30.09
C ALA A 126 -25.25 -6.38 -28.92
N GLY A 127 -25.57 -5.42 -28.02
CA GLY A 127 -26.46 -5.65 -26.88
C GLY A 127 -25.87 -6.53 -25.77
N MET A 128 -24.55 -6.62 -25.67
CA MET A 128 -23.89 -7.40 -24.62
C MET A 128 -24.23 -6.82 -23.23
N PRO A 129 -24.44 -7.69 -22.22
CA PRO A 129 -24.80 -7.25 -20.88
C PRO A 129 -23.65 -6.46 -20.23
N LEU A 130 -24.00 -5.44 -19.44
CA LEU A 130 -23.05 -4.54 -18.77
C LEU A 130 -21.92 -5.30 -18.02
N ARG A 131 -22.30 -6.37 -17.30
CA ARG A 131 -21.32 -7.21 -16.58
C ARG A 131 -20.26 -7.80 -17.51
N HIS A 132 -20.63 -8.20 -18.72
CA HIS A 132 -19.68 -8.72 -19.70
C HIS A 132 -18.73 -7.62 -20.16
N ILE A 133 -19.26 -6.45 -20.50
CA ILE A 133 -18.43 -5.30 -20.93
C ILE A 133 -17.44 -4.89 -19.83
N LEU A 134 -17.90 -4.79 -18.57
CA LEU A 134 -17.02 -4.36 -17.46
C LEU A 134 -15.98 -5.41 -17.10
N PHE A 135 -16.38 -6.67 -16.91
CA PHE A 135 -15.49 -7.70 -16.34
C PHE A 135 -14.73 -8.52 -17.39
N SER A 136 -15.23 -8.62 -18.61
CA SER A 136 -14.56 -9.39 -19.67
C SER A 136 -13.80 -8.53 -20.68
N GLU A 137 -14.19 -7.25 -20.85
CA GLU A 137 -13.57 -6.37 -21.83
C GLU A 137 -12.73 -5.26 -21.18
N ILE A 138 -13.30 -4.51 -20.23
CA ILE A 138 -12.64 -3.34 -19.66
C ILE A 138 -11.65 -3.74 -18.56
N LEU A 139 -12.10 -4.48 -17.56
CA LEU A 139 -11.27 -4.81 -16.40
C LEU A 139 -9.99 -5.56 -16.77
N PRO A 140 -10.01 -6.62 -17.62
CA PRO A 140 -8.76 -7.31 -17.99
C PRO A 140 -7.75 -6.41 -18.68
N ASN A 141 -8.21 -5.44 -19.49
CA ASN A 141 -7.36 -4.47 -20.15
C ASN A 141 -6.83 -3.34 -19.23
N THR A 142 -7.35 -3.24 -18.01
CA THR A 142 -6.90 -2.30 -16.97
C THR A 142 -6.04 -2.96 -15.88
N VAL A 143 -5.94 -4.30 -15.86
CA VAL A 143 -5.21 -5.03 -14.80
C VAL A 143 -3.73 -4.65 -14.76
N ALA A 144 -3.07 -4.54 -15.91
CA ALA A 144 -1.65 -4.23 -15.97
C ALA A 144 -1.30 -2.89 -15.27
N PRO A 145 -1.90 -1.74 -15.64
CA PRO A 145 -1.64 -0.48 -14.94
C PRO A 145 -2.09 -0.51 -13.48
N ILE A 146 -3.13 -1.27 -13.12
CA ILE A 146 -3.55 -1.43 -11.72
C ILE A 146 -2.48 -2.16 -10.92
N LEU A 147 -1.93 -3.28 -11.41
CA LEU A 147 -0.90 -4.05 -10.72
C LEU A 147 0.38 -3.23 -10.51
N VAL A 148 0.82 -2.50 -11.53
CA VAL A 148 1.99 -1.61 -11.43
C VAL A 148 1.75 -0.52 -10.38
N TYR A 149 0.57 0.10 -10.38
CA TYR A 149 0.24 1.13 -9.39
C TYR A 149 0.12 0.54 -7.97
N ALA A 150 -0.45 -0.67 -7.84
CA ALA A 150 -0.61 -1.35 -6.56
C ALA A 150 0.74 -1.66 -5.88
N THR A 151 1.82 -1.95 -6.63
CA THR A 151 3.15 -2.10 -6.02
C THR A 151 3.66 -0.80 -5.39
N SER A 152 3.40 0.34 -6.02
CA SER A 152 3.73 1.65 -5.44
C SER A 152 2.90 1.95 -4.18
N VAL A 153 1.59 1.64 -4.20
CA VAL A 153 0.72 1.76 -3.03
C VAL A 153 1.23 0.87 -1.90
N MET A 154 1.64 -0.37 -2.20
CA MET A 154 2.18 -1.30 -1.19
C MET A 154 3.45 -0.75 -0.53
N ALA A 155 4.37 -0.19 -1.31
CA ALA A 155 5.60 0.41 -0.79
C ALA A 155 5.28 1.61 0.13
N ILE A 156 4.34 2.46 -0.26
CA ILE A 156 3.88 3.61 0.54
C ILE A 156 3.19 3.13 1.82
N SER A 157 2.24 2.20 1.73
CA SER A 157 1.53 1.66 2.92
C SER A 157 2.48 1.01 3.93
N MET A 158 3.58 0.39 3.48
CA MET A 158 4.61 -0.14 4.39
C MET A 158 5.40 0.98 5.10
N LEU A 159 5.71 2.08 4.39
CA LEU A 159 6.37 3.24 5.00
C LEU A 159 5.45 3.92 6.02
N ASP A 160 4.17 4.04 5.70
CA ASP A 160 3.16 4.63 6.59
C ASP A 160 2.93 3.76 7.83
N GLU A 161 2.86 2.42 7.66
CA GLU A 161 2.85 1.49 8.80
C GLU A 161 4.06 1.72 9.69
N ALA A 162 5.25 1.77 9.09
CA ALA A 162 6.48 1.96 9.84
C ALA A 162 6.50 3.31 10.59
N ALA A 163 6.03 4.39 9.95
CA ALA A 163 5.93 5.72 10.57
C ALA A 163 4.92 5.75 11.73
N LEU A 164 3.72 5.18 11.54
CA LEU A 164 2.69 5.11 12.58
C LEU A 164 3.12 4.23 13.75
N SER A 165 3.73 3.07 13.46
CA SER A 165 4.26 2.17 14.50
C SER A 165 5.44 2.80 15.24
N PHE A 166 6.30 3.56 14.56
CA PHE A 166 7.35 4.35 15.19
C PHE A 166 6.80 5.42 16.14
N LEU A 167 5.68 6.05 15.80
CA LEU A 167 4.97 7.01 16.65
C LEU A 167 4.14 6.35 17.76
N GLY A 168 4.07 5.00 17.80
CA GLY A 168 3.30 4.26 18.80
C GLY A 168 1.82 4.10 18.48
N MET A 169 1.38 4.53 17.30
CA MET A 169 -0.02 4.45 16.84
C MET A 169 -0.31 3.21 15.98
N GLY A 170 0.72 2.42 15.65
CA GLY A 170 0.62 1.25 14.77
C GLY A 170 0.48 -0.07 15.50
N VAL A 171 1.26 -1.05 15.04
CA VAL A 171 1.30 -2.40 15.60
C VAL A 171 1.82 -2.38 17.03
N GLN A 172 1.07 -2.99 17.96
CA GLN A 172 1.39 -2.98 19.38
C GLN A 172 2.11 -4.26 19.84
N PRO A 173 3.00 -4.19 20.86
CA PRO A 173 3.53 -5.37 21.51
C PRO A 173 2.38 -6.30 21.98
N PRO A 174 2.60 -7.64 21.98
CA PRO A 174 3.86 -8.35 21.76
C PRO A 174 4.26 -8.53 20.30
N MET A 175 3.42 -8.18 19.32
CA MET A 175 3.75 -8.30 17.90
C MET A 175 4.91 -7.36 17.54
N ALA A 176 5.83 -7.87 16.71
CA ALA A 176 6.91 -7.07 16.17
C ALA A 176 6.56 -6.60 14.75
N SER A 177 6.70 -5.30 14.48
CA SER A 177 6.78 -4.73 13.12
C SER A 177 8.08 -3.96 12.97
N LEU A 178 8.48 -3.67 11.73
CA LEU A 178 9.71 -2.92 11.49
C LEU A 178 9.63 -1.52 12.12
N GLY A 179 8.47 -0.88 12.06
CA GLY A 179 8.24 0.42 12.65
C GLY A 179 8.28 0.42 14.18
N ASN A 180 7.66 -0.57 14.85
CA ASN A 180 7.72 -0.60 16.30
C ASN A 180 9.10 -1.02 16.84
N MET A 181 9.91 -1.74 16.06
CA MET A 181 11.31 -1.98 16.41
C MET A 181 12.14 -0.70 16.36
N LEU A 182 11.80 0.22 15.44
CA LEU A 182 12.44 1.55 15.37
C LEU A 182 12.00 2.49 16.49
N ASN A 183 10.85 2.26 17.13
CA ASN A 183 10.33 3.12 18.18
C ASN A 183 11.34 3.34 19.32
N GLY A 184 12.13 2.32 19.67
CA GLY A 184 13.21 2.43 20.63
C GLY A 184 14.26 3.51 20.29
N ALA A 185 14.46 3.82 19.02
CA ALA A 185 15.42 4.84 18.54
C ALA A 185 14.99 6.28 18.85
N GLN A 186 13.79 6.52 19.37
CA GLN A 186 13.39 7.82 19.92
C GLN A 186 14.24 8.21 21.14
N SER A 187 14.84 7.24 21.85
CA SER A 187 15.79 7.51 22.93
C SER A 187 17.19 7.80 22.36
N ILE A 188 17.76 8.94 22.72
CA ILE A 188 19.14 9.31 22.34
C ILE A 188 20.14 8.26 22.76
N THR A 189 19.96 7.65 23.93
CA THR A 189 20.82 6.58 24.43
C THR A 189 20.79 5.35 23.52
N VAL A 190 19.60 4.93 23.06
CA VAL A 190 19.45 3.83 22.11
C VAL A 190 20.07 4.19 20.77
N LEU A 191 19.80 5.38 20.28
CA LEU A 191 20.31 5.85 18.98
C LEU A 191 21.84 5.84 18.92
N THR A 192 22.51 6.29 19.98
CA THR A 192 23.98 6.45 20.02
C THR A 192 24.73 5.21 20.47
N SER A 193 24.20 4.47 21.46
CA SER A 193 24.94 3.37 22.10
C SER A 193 24.44 1.98 21.73
N GLN A 194 23.27 1.85 21.05
CA GLN A 194 22.68 0.56 20.70
C GLN A 194 22.24 0.48 19.23
N PRO A 195 23.13 0.72 18.25
CA PRO A 195 22.79 0.76 16.83
C PRO A 195 22.21 -0.55 16.30
N TRP A 196 22.51 -1.69 16.92
CA TRP A 196 21.96 -3.01 16.55
C TRP A 196 20.44 -3.14 16.77
N LEU A 197 19.81 -2.22 17.50
CA LEU A 197 18.36 -2.25 17.72
C LEU A 197 17.57 -1.59 16.57
N TRP A 198 18.08 -0.51 15.98
CA TRP A 198 17.35 0.29 14.99
C TRP A 198 17.93 0.18 13.58
N LEU A 199 19.24 -0.02 13.43
CA LEU A 199 19.88 -0.09 12.11
C LEU A 199 19.37 -1.28 11.27
N PRO A 200 19.26 -2.52 11.80
CA PRO A 200 18.74 -3.64 11.03
C PRO A 200 17.29 -3.46 10.56
N PRO A 201 16.30 -3.04 11.39
CA PRO A 201 14.95 -2.79 10.90
C PRO A 201 14.88 -1.61 9.92
N GLY A 202 15.70 -0.55 10.11
CA GLY A 202 15.78 0.54 9.16
C GLY A 202 16.29 0.11 7.79
N ILE A 203 17.39 -0.63 7.73
CA ILE A 203 17.92 -1.20 6.49
C ILE A 203 16.88 -2.12 5.84
N MET A 204 16.19 -2.95 6.63
CA MET A 204 15.21 -3.89 6.11
C MET A 204 14.00 -3.18 5.47
N ILE A 205 13.54 -2.05 6.02
CA ILE A 205 12.50 -1.22 5.38
C ILE A 205 12.97 -0.77 4.00
N VAL A 206 14.20 -0.23 3.90
CA VAL A 206 14.75 0.22 2.61
C VAL A 206 14.83 -0.94 1.62
N VAL A 207 15.36 -2.09 2.03
CA VAL A 207 15.46 -3.28 1.18
C VAL A 207 14.09 -3.74 0.67
N LEU A 208 13.08 -3.80 1.54
CA LEU A 208 11.74 -4.23 1.17
C LEU A 208 11.08 -3.24 0.22
N VAL A 209 11.13 -1.94 0.49
CA VAL A 209 10.55 -0.90 -0.35
C VAL A 209 11.19 -0.90 -1.74
N VAL A 210 12.52 -0.98 -1.80
CA VAL A 210 13.26 -1.05 -3.08
C VAL A 210 12.90 -2.34 -3.84
N SER A 211 12.83 -3.48 -3.14
CA SER A 211 12.46 -4.76 -3.78
C SER A 211 11.04 -4.73 -4.36
N ILE A 212 10.07 -4.13 -3.65
CA ILE A 212 8.70 -3.98 -4.14
C ILE A 212 8.65 -3.07 -5.36
N ASN A 213 9.40 -1.98 -5.37
CA ASN A 213 9.48 -1.09 -6.54
C ASN A 213 10.10 -1.80 -7.75
N PHE A 214 11.16 -2.61 -7.56
CA PHE A 214 11.70 -3.43 -8.65
C PHE A 214 10.69 -4.45 -9.19
N VAL A 215 9.87 -5.05 -8.33
CA VAL A 215 8.77 -5.92 -8.79
C VAL A 215 7.77 -5.11 -9.61
N GLY A 216 7.44 -3.89 -9.19
CA GLY A 216 6.57 -2.98 -9.95
C GLY A 216 7.13 -2.63 -11.32
N ASP A 217 8.42 -2.31 -11.40
CA ASP A 217 9.09 -2.01 -12.66
C ASP A 217 9.13 -3.24 -13.58
N ALA A 218 9.45 -4.41 -13.03
CA ALA A 218 9.43 -5.67 -13.79
C ALA A 218 8.02 -6.01 -14.32
N LEU A 219 6.97 -5.77 -13.53
CA LEU A 219 5.59 -5.92 -13.99
C LEU A 219 5.27 -4.93 -15.12
N ARG A 220 5.69 -3.68 -14.99
CA ARG A 220 5.51 -2.67 -16.03
C ARG A 220 6.16 -3.10 -17.34
N ASP A 221 7.42 -3.55 -17.28
CA ASP A 221 8.16 -4.01 -18.47
C ASP A 221 7.52 -5.24 -19.09
N ALA A 222 7.03 -6.17 -18.27
CA ALA A 222 6.36 -7.39 -18.76
C ALA A 222 5.02 -7.10 -19.47
N PHE A 223 4.33 -6.04 -19.08
CA PHE A 223 3.04 -5.64 -19.67
C PHE A 223 3.18 -4.56 -20.76
N ASP A 224 4.39 -4.04 -21.02
CA ASP A 224 4.62 -3.06 -22.07
C ASP A 224 4.75 -3.77 -23.44
N PRO A 225 3.77 -3.60 -24.35
CA PRO A 225 3.80 -4.25 -25.66
C PRO A 225 4.88 -3.69 -26.59
N SER A 226 5.53 -2.56 -26.24
CA SER A 226 6.57 -1.91 -27.03
C SER A 226 7.99 -2.40 -26.68
N GLY A 227 8.19 -3.08 -25.55
CA GLY A 227 9.49 -3.56 -25.07
C GLY A 227 10.15 -4.68 -25.90
N GLY A 228 9.43 -5.29 -26.83
CA GLY A 228 9.92 -6.38 -27.69
C GLY A 228 10.69 -5.97 -28.97
N ARG A 229 11.07 -4.69 -29.12
CA ARG A 229 11.76 -4.16 -30.32
C ARG A 229 13.11 -3.53 -30.02
N ARG A 230 13.87 -4.10 -29.09
CA ARG A 230 15.30 -3.75 -28.96
C ARG A 230 16.17 -4.98 -29.05
#